data_38f28163c5474714cc53657e150521d8
#
_entry.id   38f28163c5474714cc53657e150521d8
#
_cell.length_a   1.000
_cell.length_b   1.000
_cell.length_c   1.000
_cell.angle_alpha   90.00
_cell.angle_beta   90.00
_cell.angle_gamma   90.00
#
_symmetry.space_group_name_H-M   'P 1'
#
loop_
_entity.id
_entity.type
_entity.pdbx_description
1 polymer ?
#
loop_
_entity_poly.entity_id
_entity_poly.type
_entity_poly.pdbx_seq_one_letter_code
_entity_poly.pdbx_strand_id
1 'polypeptide(L)'
;MFKVADAPLDGRVPDGPIADKWDNRKNELKLVSPNNKRKYEVIVVGTGLAGASAAASLSEMGYKVKAFCFQDSPRRAHSIAAQGGINAAKNYPNDGDSIWRLFYDTVKGGDFRAREANVFRLASVSGSIIDQCVAQGVPFAREYGGLLSNRTFGGAQVSRTFYARGQTGQQLLLGAYSSLMRQVGEGGVTMMPRREML
;
A
#
# COMPACT_ATOMS: atom_id res chain seq x y z
N MET A 1 -11.58 32.29 -7.60
CA MET A 1 -12.19 31.68 -6.41
C MET A 1 -12.97 30.45 -6.86
N PHE A 2 -12.40 29.25 -6.72
CA PHE A 2 -13.09 28.02 -7.11
C PHE A 2 -14.19 27.76 -6.10
N LYS A 3 -15.44 27.74 -6.55
CA LYS A 3 -16.55 27.24 -5.73
C LYS A 3 -16.34 25.74 -5.57
N VAL A 4 -15.88 25.31 -4.42
CA VAL A 4 -16.04 23.92 -4.01
C VAL A 4 -17.55 23.71 -3.88
N ALA A 5 -18.11 22.83 -4.69
CA ALA A 5 -19.50 22.45 -4.57
C ALA A 5 -19.77 22.00 -3.11
N ASP A 6 -20.95 22.29 -2.59
CA ASP A 6 -21.40 21.94 -1.23
C ASP A 6 -21.51 20.42 -0.99
N ALA A 7 -20.66 19.64 -1.62
CA ALA A 7 -20.55 18.21 -1.35
C ALA A 7 -19.70 18.05 -0.10
N PRO A 8 -20.13 17.25 0.90
CA PRO A 8 -19.32 16.97 2.05
C PRO A 8 -17.97 16.40 1.59
N LEU A 9 -16.86 16.98 2.08
CA LEU A 9 -15.50 16.51 1.82
C LEU A 9 -15.24 15.11 2.43
N ASP A 10 -16.30 14.38 2.68
CA ASP A 10 -16.24 13.03 3.22
C ASP A 10 -16.13 12.02 2.09
N GLY A 11 -15.13 11.14 2.21
CA GLY A 11 -14.99 10.04 1.27
C GLY A 11 -16.27 9.19 1.33
N ARG A 12 -16.91 9.01 0.19
CA ARG A 12 -18.13 8.20 0.08
C ARG A 12 -17.83 6.78 0.52
N VAL A 13 -18.21 6.46 1.73
CA VAL A 13 -18.14 5.10 2.27
C VAL A 13 -19.56 4.53 2.18
N PRO A 14 -19.80 3.45 1.43
CA PRO A 14 -21.11 2.82 1.34
C PRO A 14 -21.66 2.43 2.71
N ASP A 15 -22.98 2.38 2.84
CA ASP A 15 -23.65 1.87 4.01
C ASP A 15 -23.52 0.35 4.10
N GLY A 16 -23.85 -0.19 5.27
CA GLY A 16 -23.86 -1.63 5.52
C GLY A 16 -22.74 -2.12 6.43
N PRO A 17 -22.62 -3.44 6.58
CA PRO A 17 -21.58 -4.07 7.41
C PRO A 17 -20.19 -3.68 6.93
N ILE A 18 -19.24 -3.50 7.87
CA ILE A 18 -17.89 -3.04 7.56
C ILE A 18 -17.16 -3.98 6.60
N ALA A 19 -17.42 -5.28 6.67
CA ALA A 19 -16.81 -6.27 5.81
C ALA A 19 -17.20 -6.09 4.33
N ASP A 20 -18.39 -5.59 4.06
CA ASP A 20 -18.97 -5.50 2.72
C ASP A 20 -18.81 -4.11 2.09
N LYS A 21 -18.45 -3.10 2.87
CA LYS A 21 -18.40 -1.70 2.39
C LYS A 21 -17.54 -1.49 1.15
N TRP A 22 -16.37 -2.13 1.09
CA TRP A 22 -15.49 -2.02 -0.08
C TRP A 22 -16.00 -2.77 -1.30
N ASP A 23 -16.63 -3.91 -1.13
CA ASP A 23 -17.23 -4.65 -2.25
C ASP A 23 -18.46 -3.93 -2.76
N ASN A 24 -19.29 -3.36 -1.89
CA ASN A 24 -20.38 -2.48 -2.27
C ASN A 24 -19.86 -1.27 -3.08
N ARG A 25 -18.83 -0.59 -2.57
CA ARG A 25 -18.22 0.53 -3.30
C ARG A 25 -17.66 0.14 -4.66
N LYS A 26 -17.02 -1.00 -4.74
CA LYS A 26 -16.46 -1.54 -5.98
C LYS A 26 -17.55 -1.84 -7.01
N ASN A 27 -18.69 -2.35 -6.56
CA ASN A 27 -19.83 -2.65 -7.42
C ASN A 27 -20.56 -1.39 -7.92
N GLU A 28 -20.51 -0.30 -7.16
CA GLU A 28 -21.07 1.01 -7.57
C GLU A 28 -20.18 1.74 -8.59
N LEU A 29 -18.89 1.43 -8.65
CA LEU A 29 -17.94 2.12 -9.51
C LEU A 29 -18.12 1.71 -10.97
N LYS A 30 -18.23 2.69 -11.86
CA LYS A 30 -18.15 2.45 -13.30
C LYS A 30 -16.69 2.15 -13.67
N LEU A 31 -16.44 0.93 -14.09
CA LEU A 31 -15.10 0.50 -14.49
C LEU A 31 -14.69 1.16 -15.81
N VAL A 32 -13.41 1.50 -15.92
CA VAL A 32 -12.80 1.98 -17.16
C VAL A 32 -12.60 0.79 -18.10
N SER A 33 -13.20 0.86 -19.28
CA SER A 33 -12.97 -0.15 -20.32
C SER A 33 -11.47 -0.27 -20.65
N PRO A 34 -10.93 -1.48 -20.85
CA PRO A 34 -9.54 -1.68 -21.22
C PRO A 34 -9.07 -0.83 -22.41
N ASN A 35 -9.94 -0.65 -23.41
CA ASN A 35 -9.64 0.15 -24.60
C ASN A 35 -9.52 1.66 -24.31
N ASN A 36 -10.12 2.12 -23.22
CA ASN A 36 -10.10 3.53 -22.83
C ASN A 36 -8.99 3.88 -21.83
N LYS A 37 -8.31 2.90 -21.24
CA LYS A 37 -7.26 3.15 -20.23
C LYS A 37 -6.18 4.09 -20.75
N ARG A 38 -5.77 3.93 -22.00
CA ARG A 38 -4.74 4.77 -22.66
C ARG A 38 -5.12 6.25 -22.81
N LYS A 39 -6.41 6.59 -22.66
CA LYS A 39 -6.91 7.97 -22.74
C LYS A 39 -6.76 8.71 -21.40
N TYR A 40 -6.50 8.00 -20.33
CA TYR A 40 -6.34 8.57 -18.99
C TYR A 40 -4.86 8.67 -18.64
N GLU A 41 -4.51 9.81 -18.08
CA GLU A 41 -3.22 10.04 -17.46
C GLU A 41 -3.45 10.17 -15.95
N VAL A 42 -2.71 9.38 -15.17
CA VAL A 42 -2.82 9.37 -13.72
C VAL A 42 -1.63 10.11 -13.12
N ILE A 43 -1.90 11.05 -12.24
CA ILE A 43 -0.89 11.78 -11.50
C ILE A 43 -0.72 11.11 -10.13
N VAL A 44 0.50 10.70 -9.83
CA VAL A 44 0.88 10.16 -8.51
C VAL A 44 1.82 11.15 -7.83
N VAL A 45 1.41 11.69 -6.71
CA VAL A 45 2.22 12.64 -5.92
C VAL A 45 2.88 11.91 -4.76
N GLY A 46 4.22 11.91 -4.76
CA GLY A 46 5.03 11.17 -3.82
C GLY A 46 5.42 9.79 -4.35
N THR A 47 6.69 9.44 -4.22
CA THR A 47 7.29 8.20 -4.72
C THR A 47 7.95 7.37 -3.62
N GLY A 48 7.43 7.49 -2.40
CA GLY A 48 7.71 6.54 -1.33
C GLY A 48 7.10 5.17 -1.62
N LEU A 49 7.10 4.27 -0.66
CA LEU A 49 6.61 2.91 -0.84
C LEU A 49 5.20 2.85 -1.47
N ALA A 50 4.26 3.65 -0.96
CA ALA A 50 2.90 3.67 -1.46
C ALA A 50 2.80 4.23 -2.90
N GLY A 51 3.42 5.38 -3.17
CA GLY A 51 3.33 6.02 -4.48
C GLY A 51 4.10 5.28 -5.56
N ALA A 52 5.28 4.73 -5.24
CA ALA A 52 6.04 3.90 -6.18
C ALA A 52 5.26 2.63 -6.57
N SER A 53 4.66 1.95 -5.58
CA SER A 53 3.83 0.76 -5.84
C SER A 53 2.58 1.12 -6.65
N ALA A 54 1.90 2.23 -6.32
CA ALA A 54 0.72 2.68 -7.06
C ALA A 54 1.06 3.04 -8.52
N ALA A 55 2.15 3.79 -8.74
CA ALA A 55 2.58 4.18 -10.08
C ALA A 55 2.96 2.97 -10.94
N ALA A 56 3.70 2.01 -10.37
CA ALA A 56 4.05 0.78 -11.06
C ALA A 56 2.80 -0.03 -11.43
N SER A 57 1.92 -0.29 -10.47
CA SER A 57 0.70 -1.08 -10.69
C SER A 57 -0.26 -0.42 -11.69
N LEU A 58 -0.43 0.89 -11.64
CA LEU A 58 -1.27 1.61 -12.61
C LEU A 58 -0.70 1.52 -14.02
N SER A 59 0.61 1.62 -14.18
CA SER A 59 1.28 1.46 -15.46
C SER A 59 1.13 0.03 -16.00
N GLU A 60 1.33 -0.99 -15.16
CA GLU A 60 1.11 -2.40 -15.51
C GLU A 60 -0.34 -2.68 -15.95
N MET A 61 -1.31 -1.95 -15.38
CA MET A 61 -2.70 -2.00 -15.81
C MET A 61 -2.99 -1.25 -17.12
N GLY A 62 -2.01 -0.58 -17.72
CA GLY A 62 -2.12 0.10 -19.02
C GLY A 62 -2.49 1.58 -18.95
N TYR A 63 -2.39 2.22 -17.79
CA TYR A 63 -2.53 3.68 -17.68
C TYR A 63 -1.20 4.38 -17.96
N LYS A 64 -1.28 5.61 -18.47
CA LYS A 64 -0.13 6.54 -18.49
C LYS A 64 -0.01 7.19 -17.12
N VAL A 65 1.19 7.18 -16.54
CA VAL A 65 1.40 7.71 -15.19
C VAL A 65 2.47 8.79 -15.19
N LYS A 66 2.18 9.91 -14.51
CA LYS A 66 3.20 10.91 -14.12
C LYS A 66 3.42 10.82 -12.62
N ALA A 67 4.64 10.48 -12.21
CA ALA A 67 5.01 10.31 -10.81
C ALA A 67 5.89 11.48 -10.36
N PHE A 68 5.38 12.28 -9.42
CA PHE A 68 6.06 13.45 -8.88
C PHE A 68 6.85 13.09 -7.63
N CYS A 69 8.12 13.45 -7.61
CA CYS A 69 9.03 13.20 -6.52
C CYS A 69 9.59 14.51 -5.98
N PHE A 70 9.39 14.80 -4.70
CA PHE A 70 9.99 15.98 -4.05
C PHE A 70 11.52 15.88 -4.04
N GLN A 71 12.03 14.70 -3.75
CA GLN A 71 13.46 14.44 -3.75
C GLN A 71 14.02 14.26 -5.16
N ASP A 72 15.33 14.17 -5.27
CA ASP A 72 16.02 13.86 -6.52
C ASP A 72 15.86 12.39 -6.95
N SER A 73 15.52 11.52 -6.01
CA SER A 73 15.28 10.09 -6.25
C SER A 73 14.20 9.55 -5.34
N PRO A 74 13.34 8.66 -5.84
CA PRO A 74 12.36 7.91 -5.02
C PRO A 74 12.99 7.16 -3.85
N ARG A 75 14.23 6.70 -3.97
CA ARG A 75 14.96 5.98 -2.91
C ARG A 75 15.23 6.81 -1.66
N ARG A 76 15.07 8.14 -1.74
CA ARG A 76 15.25 9.05 -0.59
C ARG A 76 13.95 9.31 0.18
N ALA A 77 12.89 8.62 -0.15
CA ALA A 77 11.63 8.72 0.58
C ALA A 77 11.79 8.23 2.02
N HIS A 78 11.00 8.82 2.94
CA HIS A 78 11.05 8.50 4.37
C HIS A 78 10.83 7.01 4.68
N SER A 79 10.15 6.28 3.81
CA SER A 79 9.95 4.83 3.92
C SER A 79 11.26 4.05 4.15
N ILE A 80 12.40 4.57 3.69
CA ILE A 80 13.73 3.95 3.88
C ILE A 80 14.12 3.85 5.37
N ALA A 81 13.60 4.74 6.21
CA ALA A 81 13.95 4.81 7.63
C ALA A 81 13.19 3.79 8.50
N ALA A 82 12.15 3.14 7.98
CA ALA A 82 11.38 2.15 8.72
C ALA A 82 12.18 0.84 8.88
N GLN A 83 12.35 0.38 10.12
CA GLN A 83 13.23 -0.75 10.44
C GLN A 83 12.51 -1.95 11.04
N GLY A 84 11.45 -1.72 11.80
CA GLY A 84 10.82 -2.72 12.67
C GLY A 84 10.19 -3.90 11.94
N GLY A 85 9.51 -3.65 10.87
CA GLY A 85 8.77 -4.65 10.11
C GLY A 85 7.43 -4.13 9.58
N ILE A 86 6.71 -5.01 8.94
CA ILE A 86 5.36 -4.75 8.40
C ILE A 86 4.39 -5.79 8.95
N ASN A 87 3.23 -5.34 9.43
CA ASN A 87 2.21 -6.21 10.00
C ASN A 87 1.25 -6.72 8.92
N ALA A 88 0.96 -8.01 8.97
CA ALA A 88 -0.06 -8.63 8.12
C ALA A 88 -0.73 -9.81 8.82
N ALA A 89 -2.03 -9.95 8.61
CA ALA A 89 -2.85 -10.99 9.22
C ALA A 89 -2.74 -12.32 8.45
N LYS A 90 -1.54 -12.92 8.44
CA LYS A 90 -1.33 -14.25 7.82
C LYS A 90 -1.52 -15.43 8.76
N ASN A 91 -1.47 -15.19 10.07
CA ASN A 91 -1.69 -16.20 11.11
C ASN A 91 -0.85 -17.49 10.92
N TYR A 92 0.40 -17.37 10.50
CA TYR A 92 1.27 -18.54 10.28
C TYR A 92 1.52 -19.39 11.53
N PRO A 93 1.75 -18.79 12.72
CA PRO A 93 1.91 -19.56 13.93
C PRO A 93 0.60 -20.15 14.50
N ASN A 94 -0.55 -19.78 13.92
CA ASN A 94 -1.87 -20.11 14.43
C ASN A 94 -2.09 -19.68 15.89
N ASP A 95 -1.61 -18.50 16.24
CA ASP A 95 -1.68 -17.89 17.58
C ASP A 95 -2.91 -17.02 17.80
N GLY A 96 -3.95 -17.21 16.97
CA GLY A 96 -5.23 -16.51 17.06
C GLY A 96 -5.24 -15.15 16.38
N ASP A 97 -4.31 -14.87 15.48
CA ASP A 97 -4.38 -13.67 14.65
C ASP A 97 -5.47 -13.77 13.58
N SER A 98 -6.01 -12.63 13.20
CA SER A 98 -7.04 -12.53 12.16
C SER A 98 -7.11 -11.13 11.58
N ILE A 99 -7.81 -11.00 10.44
CA ILE A 99 -8.12 -9.70 9.82
C ILE A 99 -8.83 -8.79 10.83
N TRP A 100 -9.81 -9.30 11.58
CA TRP A 100 -10.54 -8.54 12.59
C TRP A 100 -9.66 -8.08 13.75
N ARG A 101 -8.74 -8.93 14.19
CA ARG A 101 -7.79 -8.57 15.24
C ARG A 101 -6.81 -7.49 14.77
N LEU A 102 -6.25 -7.62 13.58
CA LEU A 102 -5.40 -6.59 12.99
C LEU A 102 -6.16 -5.27 12.81
N PHE A 103 -7.40 -5.34 12.34
CA PHE A 103 -8.27 -4.18 12.20
C PHE A 103 -8.49 -3.49 13.55
N TYR A 104 -8.92 -4.24 14.57
CA TYR A 104 -9.19 -3.69 15.90
C TYR A 104 -7.93 -3.06 16.51
N ASP A 105 -6.81 -3.76 16.50
CA ASP A 105 -5.55 -3.27 17.04
C ASP A 105 -5.08 -1.97 16.33
N THR A 106 -5.31 -1.88 15.02
CA THR A 106 -4.94 -0.69 14.24
C THR A 106 -5.85 0.51 14.57
N VAL A 107 -7.15 0.30 14.66
CA VAL A 107 -8.11 1.35 15.04
C VAL A 107 -7.85 1.84 16.47
N LYS A 108 -7.64 0.90 17.41
CA LYS A 108 -7.32 1.21 18.81
C LYS A 108 -6.00 1.95 18.93
N GLY A 109 -4.95 1.50 18.24
CA GLY A 109 -3.64 2.14 18.24
C GLY A 109 -3.64 3.55 17.64
N GLY A 110 -4.62 3.86 16.80
CA GLY A 110 -4.88 5.19 16.26
C GLY A 110 -5.88 6.03 17.05
N ASP A 111 -6.13 5.71 18.32
CA ASP A 111 -7.09 6.40 19.19
C ASP A 111 -8.51 6.50 18.61
N PHE A 112 -8.94 5.51 17.85
CA PHE A 112 -10.26 5.45 17.20
C PHE A 112 -10.54 6.63 16.25
N ARG A 113 -9.50 7.26 15.69
CA ARG A 113 -9.62 8.39 14.75
C ARG A 113 -9.59 7.98 13.28
N ALA A 114 -9.25 6.73 13.01
CA ALA A 114 -9.13 6.23 11.64
C ALA A 114 -10.51 6.00 11.00
N ARG A 115 -10.57 6.10 9.68
CA ARG A 115 -11.75 5.63 8.92
C ARG A 115 -11.76 4.10 8.93
N GLU A 116 -12.69 3.52 9.67
CA GLU A 116 -12.75 2.07 9.92
C GLU A 116 -12.79 1.24 8.63
N ALA A 117 -13.58 1.66 7.63
CA ALA A 117 -13.67 0.95 6.35
C ALA A 117 -12.30 0.87 5.63
N ASN A 118 -11.49 1.92 5.69
CA ASN A 118 -10.15 1.93 5.11
C ASN A 118 -9.20 0.99 5.86
N VAL A 119 -9.26 1.01 7.20
CA VAL A 119 -8.43 0.12 8.04
C VAL A 119 -8.84 -1.33 7.85
N PHE A 120 -10.14 -1.62 7.78
CA PHE A 120 -10.62 -2.97 7.51
C PHE A 120 -10.14 -3.48 6.14
N ARG A 121 -10.22 -2.63 5.10
CA ARG A 121 -9.69 -2.98 3.78
C ARG A 121 -8.19 -3.25 3.83
N LEU A 122 -7.42 -2.41 4.52
CA LEU A 122 -5.98 -2.62 4.70
C LEU A 122 -5.70 -3.97 5.37
N ALA A 123 -6.40 -4.29 6.46
CA ALA A 123 -6.25 -5.56 7.16
C ALA A 123 -6.61 -6.75 6.25
N SER A 124 -7.68 -6.62 5.46
CA SER A 124 -8.15 -7.67 4.54
C SER A 124 -7.13 -8.01 3.45
N VAL A 125 -6.41 -7.01 2.91
CA VAL A 125 -5.43 -7.21 1.83
C VAL A 125 -4.00 -7.40 2.33
N SER A 126 -3.76 -7.27 3.63
CA SER A 126 -2.41 -7.26 4.22
C SER A 126 -1.59 -8.50 3.86
N GLY A 127 -2.21 -9.67 3.87
CA GLY A 127 -1.56 -10.92 3.48
C GLY A 127 -1.06 -10.90 2.03
N SER A 128 -1.91 -10.46 1.10
CA SER A 128 -1.57 -10.36 -0.33
C SER A 128 -0.47 -9.32 -0.59
N ILE A 129 -0.42 -8.24 0.22
CA ILE A 129 0.65 -7.24 0.13
C ILE A 129 2.01 -7.86 0.46
N ILE A 130 2.09 -8.70 1.49
CA ILE A 130 3.34 -9.42 1.80
C ILE A 130 3.75 -10.31 0.64
N ASP A 131 2.81 -11.04 0.03
CA ASP A 131 3.11 -11.92 -1.12
C ASP A 131 3.61 -11.10 -2.32
N GLN A 132 3.02 -9.95 -2.58
CA GLN A 132 3.48 -9.02 -3.61
C GLN A 132 4.90 -8.51 -3.31
N CYS A 133 5.21 -8.14 -2.08
CA CYS A 133 6.55 -7.71 -1.68
C CYS A 133 7.58 -8.83 -1.89
N VAL A 134 7.23 -10.08 -1.58
CA VAL A 134 8.08 -11.25 -1.84
C VAL A 134 8.33 -11.39 -3.35
N ALA A 135 7.29 -11.28 -4.16
CA ALA A 135 7.41 -11.34 -5.63
C ALA A 135 8.27 -10.19 -6.20
N GLN A 136 8.30 -9.03 -5.54
CA GLN A 136 9.19 -7.91 -5.87
C GLN A 136 10.64 -8.11 -5.40
N GLY A 137 10.96 -9.24 -4.79
CA GLY A 137 12.31 -9.57 -4.34
C GLY A 137 12.69 -9.05 -2.95
N VAL A 138 11.73 -8.65 -2.12
CA VAL A 138 12.00 -8.24 -0.74
C VAL A 138 12.49 -9.44 0.08
N PRO A 139 13.72 -9.39 0.65
CA PRO A 139 14.34 -10.51 1.33
C PRO A 139 13.87 -10.63 2.79
N PHE A 140 12.60 -10.92 2.99
CA PHE A 140 12.08 -11.19 4.33
C PHE A 140 12.82 -12.36 4.99
N ALA A 141 13.00 -12.28 6.31
CA ALA A 141 13.50 -13.39 7.08
C ALA A 141 12.59 -14.63 6.90
N ARG A 142 13.22 -15.81 6.91
CA ARG A 142 12.52 -17.09 6.75
C ARG A 142 12.88 -18.03 7.87
N GLU A 143 11.91 -18.88 8.20
CA GLU A 143 12.10 -20.03 9.05
C GLU A 143 12.88 -21.13 8.30
N TYR A 144 13.39 -22.11 9.05
CA TYR A 144 14.14 -23.21 8.48
C TYR A 144 13.35 -23.97 7.40
N GLY A 145 12.04 -24.10 7.59
CA GLY A 145 11.12 -24.73 6.61
C GLY A 145 10.77 -23.86 5.40
N GLY A 146 11.34 -22.65 5.28
CA GLY A 146 11.14 -21.78 4.11
C GLY A 146 9.95 -20.82 4.22
N LEU A 147 9.08 -20.94 5.21
CA LEU A 147 8.01 -19.98 5.49
C LEU A 147 8.61 -18.62 5.93
N LEU A 148 7.88 -17.55 5.66
CA LEU A 148 8.30 -16.23 6.14
C LEU A 148 8.28 -16.20 7.68
N SER A 149 9.38 -15.76 8.26
CA SER A 149 9.47 -15.55 9.70
C SER A 149 8.66 -14.33 10.12
N ASN A 150 7.93 -14.45 11.19
CA ASN A 150 7.21 -13.34 11.81
C ASN A 150 7.41 -13.32 13.32
N ARG A 151 7.15 -12.17 13.91
CA ARG A 151 7.35 -11.94 15.34
C ARG A 151 6.30 -11.02 15.92
N THR A 152 6.20 -11.01 17.25
CA THR A 152 5.48 -9.97 17.98
C THR A 152 6.30 -8.68 17.95
N PHE A 153 5.66 -7.55 17.71
CA PHE A 153 6.32 -6.25 17.69
C PHE A 153 5.30 -5.12 17.90
N GLY A 154 5.73 -4.03 18.54
CA GLY A 154 4.91 -2.84 18.69
C GLY A 154 3.67 -3.02 19.55
N GLY A 155 3.72 -3.87 20.57
CA GLY A 155 2.60 -4.14 21.48
C GLY A 155 1.56 -5.15 20.96
N ALA A 156 1.72 -5.68 19.73
CA ALA A 156 0.91 -6.77 19.25
C ALA A 156 1.18 -8.04 20.07
N GLN A 157 0.12 -8.70 20.54
CA GLN A 157 0.23 -9.93 21.35
C GLN A 157 0.29 -11.20 20.49
N VAL A 158 0.34 -11.04 19.17
CA VAL A 158 0.42 -12.12 18.18
C VAL A 158 1.58 -11.89 17.23
N SER A 159 2.08 -12.96 16.64
CA SER A 159 3.20 -12.90 15.70
C SER A 159 2.68 -12.55 14.30
N ARG A 160 2.67 -11.27 13.96
CA ARG A 160 2.18 -10.77 12.66
C ARG A 160 3.16 -9.85 11.95
N THR A 161 4.32 -9.56 12.54
CA THR A 161 5.29 -8.63 11.97
C THR A 161 6.32 -9.36 11.14
N PHE A 162 6.29 -9.15 9.84
CA PHE A 162 7.28 -9.64 8.87
C PHE A 162 8.43 -8.65 8.75
N TYR A 163 9.66 -9.10 8.65
CA TYR A 163 10.83 -8.24 8.76
C TYR A 163 12.01 -8.71 7.89
N ALA A 164 12.86 -7.76 7.54
CA ALA A 164 14.13 -7.97 6.85
C ALA A 164 15.28 -7.43 7.72
N ARG A 165 15.49 -8.02 8.87
CA ARG A 165 16.62 -7.82 9.81
C ARG A 165 17.15 -6.39 9.90
N GLY A 166 16.36 -5.46 10.42
CA GLY A 166 16.73 -4.06 10.63
C GLY A 166 16.69 -3.15 9.38
N GLN A 167 16.36 -3.70 8.23
CA GLN A 167 16.31 -2.98 6.95
C GLN A 167 14.95 -3.08 6.25
N THR A 168 13.89 -3.39 6.98
CA THR A 168 12.59 -3.72 6.38
C THR A 168 12.08 -2.62 5.46
N GLY A 169 12.06 -1.36 5.91
CA GLY A 169 11.59 -0.24 5.08
C GLY A 169 12.47 0.01 3.85
N GLN A 170 13.79 -0.12 4.00
CA GLN A 170 14.72 -0.01 2.89
C GLN A 170 14.45 -1.09 1.83
N GLN A 171 14.30 -2.32 2.24
CA GLN A 171 14.07 -3.44 1.31
C GLN A 171 12.70 -3.36 0.64
N LEU A 172 11.66 -2.98 1.38
CA LEU A 172 10.34 -2.71 0.82
C LEU A 172 10.40 -1.59 -0.23
N LEU A 173 11.07 -0.47 0.11
CA LEU A 173 11.22 0.66 -0.81
C LEU A 173 11.99 0.28 -2.06
N LEU A 174 13.07 -0.50 -1.93
CA LEU A 174 13.86 -0.96 -3.07
C LEU A 174 13.06 -1.90 -3.98
N GLY A 175 12.22 -2.78 -3.43
CA GLY A 175 11.31 -3.63 -4.21
C GLY A 175 10.31 -2.80 -5.02
N ALA A 176 9.64 -1.85 -4.37
CA ALA A 176 8.73 -0.94 -5.05
C ALA A 176 9.43 -0.03 -6.07
N TYR A 177 10.64 0.45 -5.76
CA TYR A 177 11.47 1.24 -6.66
C TYR A 177 11.88 0.45 -7.91
N SER A 178 12.27 -0.81 -7.76
CA SER A 178 12.63 -1.67 -8.89
C SER A 178 11.45 -1.85 -9.84
N SER A 179 10.25 -2.11 -9.30
CA SER A 179 9.02 -2.20 -10.10
C SER A 179 8.70 -0.89 -10.81
N LEU A 180 8.83 0.25 -10.10
CA LEU A 180 8.63 1.57 -10.70
C LEU A 180 9.61 1.84 -11.84
N MET A 181 10.90 1.57 -11.64
CA MET A 181 11.93 1.84 -12.64
C MET A 181 11.80 0.95 -13.87
N ARG A 182 11.31 -0.27 -13.72
CA ARG A 182 10.94 -1.11 -14.87
C ARG A 182 9.88 -0.41 -15.71
N GLN A 183 8.82 0.10 -15.10
CA GLN A 183 7.75 0.82 -15.79
C GLN A 183 8.20 2.15 -16.40
N VAL A 184 9.17 2.81 -15.79
CA VAL A 184 9.84 4.00 -16.39
C VAL A 184 10.61 3.57 -17.64
N GLY A 185 11.37 2.49 -17.57
CA GLY A 185 12.12 1.94 -18.72
C GLY A 185 11.23 1.50 -19.88
N GLU A 186 10.04 0.99 -19.58
CA GLU A 186 9.01 0.62 -20.56
C GLU A 186 8.22 1.83 -21.11
N GLY A 187 8.44 3.04 -20.56
CA GLY A 187 7.79 4.27 -21.02
C GLY A 187 6.36 4.48 -20.51
N GLY A 188 5.88 3.63 -19.60
CA GLY A 188 4.54 3.75 -19.01
C GLY A 188 4.46 4.78 -17.88
N VAL A 189 5.59 5.06 -17.23
CA VAL A 189 5.71 6.06 -16.17
C VAL A 189 6.71 7.15 -16.55
N THR A 190 6.29 8.40 -16.41
CA THR A 190 7.18 9.57 -16.53
C THR A 190 7.52 10.09 -15.13
N MET A 191 8.80 10.03 -14.76
CA MET A 191 9.28 10.56 -13.48
C MET A 191 9.51 12.07 -13.54
N MET A 192 9.00 12.77 -12.54
CA MET A 192 9.17 14.21 -12.33
C MET A 192 9.90 14.48 -10.99
N PRO A 193 11.23 14.29 -10.94
CA PRO A 193 11.98 14.54 -9.71
C PRO A 193 12.08 16.04 -9.41
N ARG A 194 12.33 16.38 -8.14
CA ARG A 194 12.45 17.75 -7.63
C ARG A 194 11.23 18.62 -7.99
N ARG A 195 10.06 18.06 -7.79
CA ARG A 195 8.78 18.77 -7.97
C ARG A 195 7.98 18.70 -6.69
N GLU A 196 7.49 19.84 -6.29
CA GLU A 196 6.61 20.02 -5.13
C GLU A 196 5.19 20.31 -5.60
N MET A 197 4.23 19.81 -4.87
CA MET A 197 2.82 20.15 -5.05
C MET A 197 2.50 21.30 -4.10
N LEU A 198 2.03 22.41 -4.65
CA LEU A 198 1.63 23.61 -3.92
C LEU A 198 0.11 23.65 -3.78
#